data_840929d21c2941c81970e9283b65e29c
#
_entry.id   840929d21c2941c81970e9283b65e29c
#
_cell.length_a   1.000
_cell.length_b   1.000
_cell.length_c   1.000
_cell.angle_alpha   90.00
_cell.angle_beta   90.00
_cell.angle_gamma   90.00
#
_symmetry.space_group_name_H-M   'P 1'
#
loop_
_entity.id
_entity.type
_entity.pdbx_description
1 polymer ?
#
loop_
_entity_poly.entity_id
_entity_poly.type
_entity_poly.pdbx_seq_one_letter_code
_entity_poly.pdbx_strand_id
1 'polypeptide(L)'
;LSKGQAPQPYSTQANLPSQVQTQAQKIPGMNTSGLFLNLGNDTDGSTDNGTQQVDGLALEMGNQVPEAQRGQSVRFHMLMGQDTFNYIVQQKIYNRNGIAALTSSLNFPATAWELKTSWLWIGSDSTFQAQLAKDGYFIAQAYYVDKQGQYHTGYAGLSGMHVINKLTHDWVWTTFENRNNSKYTVTNGTPAKPMTNITGPTDAAQPVNATFQQQNPTLAQYELIGVQYDQAQAEPKLLANSQLESAFQSHSSCLACHNTAAYSSNNTYFNFALKEDGGIVYPTTVLPDSDFVGYQKLDYVWSLKRAQWQR
;
A
#
# COMPACT_ATOMS: atom_id res chain seq x y z
N LEU A 1 -2.41 2.84 14.38
CA LEU A 1 -3.83 2.39 14.42
C LEU A 1 -3.96 1.00 15.04
N SER A 2 -2.99 0.11 14.86
CA SER A 2 -3.07 -1.31 15.24
C SER A 2 -3.23 -1.58 16.74
N LYS A 3 -2.89 -0.64 17.61
CA LYS A 3 -2.98 -0.82 19.09
C LYS A 3 -4.13 -0.06 19.73
N GLY A 4 -5.01 0.57 18.96
CA GLY A 4 -6.14 1.35 19.47
C GLY A 4 -5.78 2.65 20.20
N GLN A 5 -4.52 2.97 20.31
CA GLN A 5 -4.02 4.19 20.96
C GLN A 5 -3.75 5.30 19.94
N ALA A 6 -3.71 6.55 20.39
CA ALA A 6 -3.38 7.67 19.55
C ALA A 6 -2.01 7.45 18.88
N PRO A 7 -1.92 7.55 17.54
CA PRO A 7 -0.67 7.37 16.83
C PRO A 7 0.29 8.52 17.16
N GLN A 8 1.58 8.23 17.05
CA GLN A 8 2.61 9.26 17.11
C GLN A 8 3.03 9.62 15.69
N PRO A 9 3.42 10.89 15.43
CA PRO A 9 4.00 11.26 14.16
C PRO A 9 5.19 10.36 13.81
N TYR A 10 5.36 10.06 12.54
CA TYR A 10 6.52 9.32 12.08
C TYR A 10 7.77 10.11 12.43
N SER A 11 8.50 9.67 13.44
CA SER A 11 9.73 10.31 13.86
C SER A 11 10.92 9.50 13.36
N THR A 12 11.95 10.23 12.94
CA THR A 12 13.27 9.68 12.69
C THR A 12 13.77 8.95 13.96
N GLN A 13 14.77 8.17 13.82
CA GLN A 13 15.67 7.49 14.74
C GLN A 13 15.33 7.32 16.22
N ALA A 14 14.76 8.32 16.89
CA ALA A 14 14.47 8.27 18.34
C ALA A 14 13.56 7.09 18.74
N ASN A 15 12.83 6.50 17.80
CA ASN A 15 11.90 5.39 18.01
C ASN A 15 12.32 4.11 17.27
N LEU A 16 13.54 4.06 16.72
CA LEU A 16 14.03 2.86 16.07
C LEU A 16 14.30 1.78 17.12
N PRO A 17 13.75 0.56 16.98
CA PRO A 17 14.01 -0.53 17.93
C PRO A 17 15.51 -0.80 18.08
N SER A 18 15.96 -1.08 19.29
CA SER A 18 17.38 -1.31 19.59
C SER A 18 17.96 -2.48 18.78
N GLN A 19 17.14 -3.51 18.51
CA GLN A 19 17.50 -4.65 17.69
C GLN A 19 17.81 -4.20 16.24
N VAL A 20 17.00 -3.30 15.69
CA VAL A 20 17.23 -2.74 14.34
C VAL A 20 18.50 -1.94 14.31
N GLN A 21 18.75 -1.08 15.32
CA GLN A 21 20.00 -0.30 15.43
C GLN A 21 21.24 -1.21 15.47
N THR A 22 21.18 -2.26 16.30
CA THR A 22 22.27 -3.22 16.45
C THR A 22 22.57 -3.99 15.15
N GLN A 23 21.51 -4.37 14.41
CA GLN A 23 21.66 -5.05 13.12
C GLN A 23 22.19 -4.10 12.05
N ALA A 24 21.67 -2.86 11.99
CA ALA A 24 22.09 -1.84 11.03
C ALA A 24 23.58 -1.51 11.12
N GLN A 25 24.14 -1.45 12.32
CA GLN A 25 25.58 -1.23 12.55
C GLN A 25 26.48 -2.31 11.93
N LYS A 26 25.94 -3.51 11.69
CA LYS A 26 26.67 -4.64 11.10
C LYS A 26 26.58 -4.69 9.58
N ILE A 27 25.70 -3.88 8.96
CA ILE A 27 25.49 -3.85 7.52
C ILE A 27 26.37 -2.75 6.92
N PRO A 28 27.36 -3.09 6.07
CA PRO A 28 28.25 -2.11 5.48
C PRO A 28 27.50 -1.02 4.69
N GLY A 29 27.86 0.24 4.93
CA GLY A 29 27.27 1.38 4.22
C GLY A 29 25.87 1.81 4.69
N MET A 30 25.28 1.11 5.66
CA MET A 30 23.96 1.50 6.20
C MET A 30 24.09 2.74 7.10
N ASN A 31 23.24 3.72 6.83
CA ASN A 31 23.20 4.96 7.62
C ASN A 31 22.32 4.76 8.86
N THR A 32 22.91 4.45 9.99
CA THR A 32 22.20 4.23 11.26
C THR A 32 21.51 5.49 11.81
N SER A 33 21.84 6.66 11.27
CA SER A 33 21.18 7.95 11.55
C SER A 33 20.07 8.29 10.57
N GLY A 34 19.89 7.45 9.54
CA GLY A 34 18.93 7.67 8.49
C GLY A 34 17.52 7.19 8.84
N LEU A 35 16.63 7.39 7.90
CA LEU A 35 15.25 6.92 7.98
C LEU A 35 15.20 5.42 7.67
N PHE A 36 14.43 4.67 8.45
CA PHE A 36 14.13 3.27 8.20
C PHE A 36 12.63 3.09 7.97
N LEU A 37 12.26 2.41 6.89
CA LEU A 37 10.87 2.00 6.68
C LEU A 37 10.52 0.81 7.58
N ASN A 38 9.39 0.88 8.25
CA ASN A 38 8.83 -0.27 8.95
C ASN A 38 7.91 -1.05 7.98
N LEU A 39 8.38 -2.16 7.47
CA LEU A 39 7.69 -2.99 6.49
C LEU A 39 6.81 -4.09 7.12
N GLY A 40 6.32 -3.85 8.34
CA GLY A 40 5.31 -4.67 8.98
C GLY A 40 5.81 -5.55 10.12
N ASN A 41 4.83 -6.17 10.78
CA ASN A 41 5.03 -7.11 11.88
C ASN A 41 4.15 -8.33 11.64
N ASP A 42 4.76 -9.45 11.36
CA ASP A 42 4.09 -10.69 10.99
C ASP A 42 3.59 -11.50 12.22
N THR A 43 3.89 -11.02 13.47
CA THR A 43 3.49 -11.72 14.70
C THR A 43 2.03 -11.52 15.07
N ASP A 44 1.38 -10.46 14.59
CA ASP A 44 0.05 -10.09 15.09
C ASP A 44 -1.10 -10.90 14.49
N GLY A 45 -0.81 -11.81 13.55
CA GLY A 45 -1.79 -12.72 12.94
C GLY A 45 -2.93 -12.02 12.21
N SER A 46 -2.87 -10.68 12.10
CA SER A 46 -3.85 -9.91 11.37
C SER A 46 -3.61 -10.06 9.86
N THR A 47 -4.65 -9.91 9.08
CA THR A 47 -4.56 -9.82 7.61
C THR A 47 -3.76 -8.61 7.14
N ASP A 48 -3.33 -7.76 8.06
CA ASP A 48 -2.63 -6.49 7.83
C ASP A 48 -1.15 -6.53 8.24
N ASN A 49 -0.51 -7.68 8.16
CA ASN A 49 0.87 -7.89 8.58
C ASN A 49 1.94 -7.27 7.67
N GLY A 50 1.57 -6.49 6.68
CA GLY A 50 2.50 -5.84 5.73
C GLY A 50 2.84 -6.69 4.51
N THR A 51 2.31 -7.90 4.37
CA THR A 51 2.58 -8.82 3.24
C THR A 51 1.33 -9.24 2.48
N GLN A 52 0.15 -9.14 3.07
CA GLN A 52 -1.11 -9.58 2.45
C GLN A 52 -1.84 -8.44 1.75
N GLN A 53 -2.51 -8.78 0.66
CA GLN A 53 -3.44 -7.93 -0.05
C GLN A 53 -4.86 -8.06 0.53
N VAL A 54 -5.83 -7.32 -0.03
CA VAL A 54 -7.23 -7.31 0.43
C VAL A 54 -7.87 -8.69 0.45
N ASP A 55 -7.46 -9.57 -0.48
CA ASP A 55 -7.94 -10.95 -0.61
C ASP A 55 -7.17 -11.96 0.27
N GLY A 56 -6.23 -11.48 1.09
CA GLY A 56 -5.39 -12.34 1.93
C GLY A 56 -4.24 -13.01 1.18
N LEU A 57 -4.05 -12.74 -0.11
CA LEU A 57 -2.96 -13.29 -0.90
C LEU A 57 -1.69 -12.45 -0.75
N ALA A 58 -0.54 -13.09 -0.83
CA ALA A 58 0.77 -12.44 -0.87
C ALA A 58 1.36 -12.52 -2.28
N LEU A 59 1.87 -11.41 -2.78
CA LEU A 59 2.72 -11.41 -3.96
C LEU A 59 4.11 -11.88 -3.56
N GLU A 60 4.72 -12.75 -4.35
CA GLU A 60 6.02 -13.35 -4.02
C GLU A 60 7.12 -12.89 -4.96
N MET A 61 8.34 -12.89 -4.42
CA MET A 61 9.56 -12.70 -5.20
C MET A 61 9.88 -13.98 -5.97
N GLY A 62 10.16 -13.83 -7.27
CA GLY A 62 10.28 -14.94 -8.20
C GLY A 62 11.68 -15.54 -8.33
N ASN A 63 11.89 -16.31 -9.40
CA ASN A 63 13.11 -17.09 -9.60
C ASN A 63 14.36 -16.28 -10.00
N GLN A 64 14.19 -15.03 -10.42
CA GLN A 64 15.32 -14.16 -10.81
C GLN A 64 15.93 -13.37 -9.65
N VAL A 65 15.48 -13.62 -8.44
CA VAL A 65 16.11 -13.10 -7.23
C VAL A 65 17.08 -14.14 -6.64
N PRO A 66 18.02 -13.74 -5.78
CA PRO A 66 18.88 -14.67 -5.06
C PRO A 66 18.06 -15.72 -4.29
N GLU A 67 18.58 -16.93 -4.12
CA GLU A 67 17.88 -18.04 -3.52
C GLU A 67 17.30 -17.71 -2.13
N ALA A 68 18.03 -16.94 -1.33
CA ALA A 68 17.61 -16.51 0.00
C ALA A 68 16.36 -15.58 0.00
N GLN A 69 16.04 -14.94 -1.11
CA GLN A 69 14.89 -14.04 -1.29
C GLN A 69 13.73 -14.68 -2.05
N ARG A 70 13.93 -15.85 -2.67
CA ARG A 70 12.87 -16.54 -3.44
C ARG A 70 11.70 -16.92 -2.54
N GLY A 71 10.49 -16.70 -3.04
CA GLY A 71 9.27 -17.00 -2.30
C GLY A 71 9.01 -16.08 -1.11
N GLN A 72 9.87 -15.09 -0.85
CA GLN A 72 9.55 -14.07 0.15
C GLN A 72 8.43 -13.18 -0.38
N SER A 73 7.50 -12.83 0.51
CA SER A 73 6.41 -11.94 0.18
C SER A 73 6.91 -10.52 -0.08
N VAL A 74 6.37 -9.89 -1.12
CA VAL A 74 6.46 -8.44 -1.31
C VAL A 74 5.79 -7.76 -0.12
N ARG A 75 6.43 -6.72 0.42
CA ARG A 75 5.96 -6.03 1.63
C ARG A 75 5.33 -4.70 1.30
N PHE A 76 4.32 -4.34 2.06
CA PHE A 76 3.58 -3.11 1.88
C PHE A 76 3.85 -2.12 3.01
N HIS A 77 3.87 -0.84 2.66
CA HIS A 77 3.99 0.24 3.63
C HIS A 77 3.02 1.36 3.30
N MET A 78 2.42 1.95 4.32
CA MET A 78 1.50 3.07 4.17
C MET A 78 2.01 4.28 4.94
N LEU A 79 2.01 5.41 4.28
CA LEU A 79 2.31 6.73 4.85
C LEU A 79 1.10 7.65 4.61
N MET A 80 1.00 8.67 5.44
CA MET A 80 0.00 9.72 5.28
C MET A 80 0.61 11.08 5.54
N GLY A 81 0.04 12.10 4.92
CA GLY A 81 0.43 13.48 5.15
C GLY A 81 0.08 13.99 6.55
N GLN A 82 0.71 15.09 6.95
CA GLN A 82 0.48 15.69 8.27
C GLN A 82 -0.99 16.06 8.48
N ASP A 83 -1.67 16.57 7.46
CA ASP A 83 -3.07 16.99 7.58
C ASP A 83 -4.00 15.78 7.68
N THR A 84 -3.73 14.69 6.95
CA THR A 84 -4.43 13.41 7.12
C THR A 84 -4.27 12.89 8.55
N PHE A 85 -3.03 12.88 9.04
CA PHE A 85 -2.69 12.45 10.39
C PHE A 85 -3.41 13.30 11.45
N ASN A 86 -3.32 14.63 11.34
CA ASN A 86 -3.95 15.56 12.27
C ASN A 86 -5.47 15.38 12.30
N TYR A 87 -6.10 15.22 11.13
CA TYR A 87 -7.53 14.98 11.03
C TYR A 87 -7.94 13.68 11.77
N ILE A 88 -7.21 12.57 11.54
CA ILE A 88 -7.45 11.29 12.21
C ILE A 88 -7.35 11.44 13.73
N VAL A 89 -6.35 12.17 14.23
CA VAL A 89 -6.15 12.39 15.66
C VAL A 89 -7.25 13.28 16.25
N GLN A 90 -7.60 14.39 15.59
CA GLN A 90 -8.63 15.32 16.05
C GLN A 90 -10.01 14.69 16.09
N GLN A 91 -10.36 13.90 15.08
CA GLN A 91 -11.63 13.16 15.02
C GLN A 91 -11.62 11.89 15.90
N LYS A 92 -10.47 11.55 16.51
CA LYS A 92 -10.27 10.35 17.34
C LYS A 92 -10.56 9.04 16.61
N ILE A 93 -10.51 9.02 15.29
CA ILE A 93 -10.79 7.84 14.45
C ILE A 93 -9.58 6.92 14.26
N TYR A 94 -8.51 7.11 15.03
CA TYR A 94 -7.35 6.23 15.07
C TYR A 94 -7.63 4.89 15.78
N ASN A 95 -8.77 4.73 16.41
CA ASN A 95 -9.22 3.47 17.00
C ASN A 95 -10.69 3.19 16.61
N ARG A 96 -11.10 1.93 16.79
CA ARG A 96 -12.44 1.49 16.43
C ARG A 96 -13.54 2.13 17.28
N ASN A 97 -13.24 2.48 18.54
CA ASN A 97 -14.17 3.19 19.40
C ASN A 97 -14.56 4.55 18.82
N GLY A 98 -13.57 5.31 18.31
CA GLY A 98 -13.83 6.59 17.65
C GLY A 98 -14.61 6.45 16.36
N ILE A 99 -14.28 5.43 15.53
CA ILE A 99 -15.01 5.15 14.30
C ILE A 99 -16.46 4.75 14.60
N ALA A 100 -16.68 3.91 15.62
CA ALA A 100 -18.03 3.50 16.05
C ALA A 100 -18.87 4.65 16.64
N ALA A 101 -18.24 5.69 17.11
CA ALA A 101 -18.88 6.89 17.65
C ALA A 101 -19.23 7.94 16.57
N LEU A 102 -18.92 7.70 15.30
CA LEU A 102 -19.25 8.63 14.22
C LEU A 102 -20.77 8.81 14.09
N THR A 103 -21.20 10.06 14.03
CA THR A 103 -22.60 10.45 13.81
C THR A 103 -22.86 10.98 12.39
N SER A 104 -21.78 11.18 11.63
CA SER A 104 -21.82 11.61 10.22
C SER A 104 -20.63 11.03 9.46
N SER A 105 -20.76 10.99 8.14
CA SER A 105 -19.66 10.59 7.26
C SER A 105 -18.46 11.53 7.41
N LEU A 106 -17.26 11.00 7.23
CA LEU A 106 -16.03 11.78 7.28
C LEU A 106 -15.88 12.63 6.02
N ASN A 107 -15.12 13.71 6.15
CA ASN A 107 -14.67 14.53 5.03
C ASN A 107 -13.28 15.08 5.36
N PHE A 108 -12.24 14.47 4.81
CA PHE A 108 -10.87 14.88 5.03
C PHE A 108 -10.57 16.25 4.39
N PRO A 109 -9.61 17.01 4.92
CA PRO A 109 -9.23 18.30 4.33
C PRO A 109 -8.65 18.10 2.91
N ALA A 110 -8.82 19.13 2.05
CA ALA A 110 -8.34 19.09 0.67
C ALA A 110 -6.80 18.92 0.53
N THR A 111 -6.06 19.15 1.60
CA THR A 111 -4.60 18.93 1.69
C THR A 111 -4.23 17.51 2.14
N ALA A 112 -5.23 16.64 2.42
CA ALA A 112 -4.96 15.27 2.84
C ALA A 112 -4.37 14.44 1.70
N TRP A 113 -3.42 13.57 2.05
CA TRP A 113 -2.87 12.60 1.12
C TRP A 113 -2.41 11.32 1.85
N GLU A 114 -2.41 10.22 1.11
CA GLU A 114 -1.85 8.93 1.53
C GLU A 114 -0.93 8.38 0.45
N LEU A 115 0.05 7.58 0.87
CA LEU A 115 0.97 6.87 0.00
C LEU A 115 0.98 5.40 0.43
N LYS A 116 0.58 4.49 -0.48
CA LYS A 116 0.73 3.05 -0.30
C LYS A 116 1.81 2.55 -1.23
N THR A 117 2.79 1.82 -0.70
CA THR A 117 3.97 1.37 -1.45
C THR A 117 4.17 -0.13 -1.28
N SER A 118 4.77 -0.75 -2.30
CA SER A 118 5.20 -2.15 -2.29
C SER A 118 6.72 -2.25 -2.44
N TRP A 119 7.34 -3.20 -1.75
CA TRP A 119 8.78 -3.30 -1.58
C TRP A 119 9.28 -4.72 -1.74
N LEU A 120 10.31 -4.89 -2.55
CA LEU A 120 11.10 -6.11 -2.68
C LEU A 120 12.14 -6.14 -1.55
N TRP A 121 12.13 -7.19 -0.74
CA TRP A 121 13.12 -7.32 0.34
C TRP A 121 14.50 -7.72 -0.20
N ILE A 122 15.51 -6.94 0.09
CA ILE A 122 16.91 -7.17 -0.30
C ILE A 122 17.70 -7.77 0.88
N GLY A 123 17.40 -7.32 2.10
CA GLY A 123 18.22 -7.63 3.26
C GLY A 123 19.57 -6.95 3.21
N SER A 124 20.64 -7.69 3.51
CA SER A 124 22.03 -7.22 3.47
C SER A 124 22.80 -7.66 2.22
N ASP A 125 22.11 -8.22 1.21
CA ASP A 125 22.74 -8.70 -0.02
C ASP A 125 23.14 -7.52 -0.93
N SER A 126 24.41 -7.13 -0.88
CA SER A 126 24.94 -6.00 -1.65
C SER A 126 24.94 -6.25 -3.17
N THR A 127 25.02 -7.52 -3.60
CA THR A 127 24.98 -7.88 -5.02
C THR A 127 23.55 -7.68 -5.57
N PHE A 128 22.56 -8.15 -4.85
CA PHE A 128 21.17 -7.97 -5.22
C PHE A 128 20.73 -6.50 -5.11
N GLN A 129 21.23 -5.77 -4.10
CA GLN A 129 21.03 -4.32 -3.99
C GLN A 129 21.56 -3.59 -5.23
N ALA A 130 22.79 -3.91 -5.65
CA ALA A 130 23.41 -3.31 -6.85
C ALA A 130 22.65 -3.68 -8.13
N GLN A 131 22.15 -4.90 -8.21
CA GLN A 131 21.29 -5.37 -9.33
C GLN A 131 20.00 -4.54 -9.42
N LEU A 132 19.25 -4.41 -8.32
CA LEU A 132 18.02 -3.63 -8.31
C LEU A 132 18.28 -2.14 -8.57
N ALA A 133 19.36 -1.58 -8.02
CA ALA A 133 19.74 -0.20 -8.30
C ALA A 133 20.06 0.01 -9.79
N LYS A 134 20.76 -0.95 -10.44
CA LYS A 134 21.03 -0.93 -11.89
C LYS A 134 19.76 -1.00 -12.71
N ASP A 135 18.75 -1.76 -12.26
CA ASP A 135 17.44 -1.86 -12.89
C ASP A 135 16.53 -0.70 -12.49
N GLY A 136 17.06 0.33 -11.83
CA GLY A 136 16.40 1.59 -11.52
C GLY A 136 15.38 1.53 -10.39
N TYR A 137 15.52 0.59 -9.46
CA TYR A 137 14.74 0.58 -8.24
C TYR A 137 15.24 1.64 -7.27
N PHE A 138 14.32 2.40 -6.70
CA PHE A 138 14.60 3.24 -5.54
C PHE A 138 14.85 2.34 -4.33
N ILE A 139 16.02 2.48 -3.70
CA ILE A 139 16.44 1.65 -2.57
C ILE A 139 16.33 2.43 -1.27
N ALA A 140 15.68 1.84 -0.27
CA ALA A 140 15.56 2.42 1.06
C ALA A 140 16.05 1.44 2.14
N GLN A 141 16.49 2.00 3.26
CA GLN A 141 16.74 1.24 4.49
C GLN A 141 15.40 0.86 5.11
N ALA A 142 15.27 -0.39 5.56
CA ALA A 142 14.04 -0.91 6.06
C ALA A 142 14.25 -1.98 7.14
N TYR A 143 13.19 -2.28 7.87
CA TYR A 143 13.11 -3.44 8.75
C TYR A 143 11.69 -4.00 8.76
N TYR A 144 11.57 -5.25 9.17
CA TYR A 144 10.31 -5.89 9.51
C TYR A 144 10.49 -6.84 10.69
N VAL A 145 9.38 -7.30 11.27
CA VAL A 145 9.37 -8.35 12.31
C VAL A 145 8.70 -9.58 11.72
N ASP A 146 9.36 -10.73 11.81
CA ASP A 146 8.81 -12.00 11.30
C ASP A 146 7.79 -12.63 12.26
N LYS A 147 7.20 -13.77 11.87
CA LYS A 147 6.21 -14.53 12.67
C LYS A 147 6.76 -15.03 14.00
N GLN A 148 8.07 -15.14 14.14
CA GLN A 148 8.78 -15.54 15.35
C GLN A 148 9.14 -14.35 16.25
N GLY A 149 8.80 -13.13 15.84
CA GLY A 149 9.14 -11.90 16.55
C GLY A 149 10.59 -11.44 16.34
N GLN A 150 11.29 -12.01 15.34
CA GLN A 150 12.65 -11.63 15.03
C GLN A 150 12.68 -10.39 14.14
N TYR A 151 13.54 -9.43 14.47
CA TYR A 151 13.79 -8.26 13.64
C TYR A 151 14.71 -8.61 12.49
N HIS A 152 14.33 -8.20 11.30
CA HIS A 152 15.13 -8.25 10.08
C HIS A 152 15.40 -6.83 9.62
N THR A 153 16.67 -6.44 9.55
CA THR A 153 17.11 -5.12 9.11
C THR A 153 17.87 -5.23 7.81
N GLY A 154 17.66 -4.32 6.87
CA GLY A 154 18.31 -4.38 5.57
C GLY A 154 17.85 -3.26 4.63
N TYR A 155 17.94 -3.55 3.35
CA TYR A 155 17.46 -2.69 2.28
C TYR A 155 16.23 -3.29 1.62
N ALA A 156 15.43 -2.43 1.00
CA ALA A 156 14.29 -2.83 0.18
C ALA A 156 14.21 -1.95 -1.07
N GLY A 157 13.76 -2.54 -2.18
CA GLY A 157 13.55 -1.86 -3.45
C GLY A 157 12.07 -1.55 -3.68
N LEU A 158 11.72 -0.31 -3.99
CA LEU A 158 10.35 0.12 -4.27
C LEU A 158 9.86 -0.53 -5.57
N SER A 159 8.81 -1.35 -5.54
CA SER A 159 8.26 -1.98 -6.74
C SER A 159 7.04 -1.26 -7.30
N GLY A 160 6.20 -0.67 -6.44
CA GLY A 160 5.02 0.07 -6.86
C GLY A 160 4.55 1.05 -5.80
N MET A 161 3.73 2.02 -6.21
CA MET A 161 3.15 2.99 -5.30
C MET A 161 1.82 3.54 -5.79
N HIS A 162 0.90 3.76 -4.86
CA HIS A 162 -0.27 4.62 -5.04
C HIS A 162 0.00 5.94 -4.35
N VAL A 163 -0.16 7.03 -5.09
CA VAL A 163 -0.18 8.40 -4.56
C VAL A 163 -1.61 8.87 -4.60
N ILE A 164 -2.17 9.12 -3.45
CA ILE A 164 -3.59 9.38 -3.25
C ILE A 164 -3.75 10.72 -2.55
N ASN A 165 -4.55 11.63 -3.10
CA ASN A 165 -4.74 12.95 -2.50
C ASN A 165 -6.17 13.48 -2.66
N LYS A 166 -6.60 14.31 -1.71
CA LYS A 166 -7.96 14.89 -1.62
C LYS A 166 -8.12 16.17 -2.46
N LEU A 167 -7.56 16.22 -3.67
CA LEU A 167 -7.72 17.39 -4.55
C LEU A 167 -9.14 17.53 -5.11
N THR A 168 -9.90 16.42 -5.15
CA THR A 168 -11.30 16.39 -5.56
C THR A 168 -12.16 15.76 -4.49
N HIS A 169 -13.50 15.82 -4.62
CA HIS A 169 -14.42 15.14 -3.73
C HIS A 169 -14.12 13.64 -3.63
N ASP A 170 -13.86 12.98 -4.76
CA ASP A 170 -13.65 11.53 -4.86
C ASP A 170 -12.18 11.14 -4.72
N TRP A 171 -11.33 12.07 -4.31
CA TRP A 171 -9.88 11.96 -4.27
C TRP A 171 -9.28 11.76 -5.68
N VAL A 172 -7.98 11.90 -5.77
CA VAL A 172 -7.19 11.59 -6.98
C VAL A 172 -6.34 10.36 -6.69
N TRP A 173 -6.55 9.31 -7.48
CA TRP A 173 -5.95 7.99 -7.33
C TRP A 173 -4.93 7.80 -8.43
N THR A 174 -3.67 7.87 -8.07
CA THR A 174 -2.57 7.78 -9.03
C THR A 174 -1.73 6.55 -8.72
N THR A 175 -1.41 5.74 -9.71
CA THR A 175 -0.61 4.53 -9.53
C THR A 175 0.62 4.50 -10.41
N PHE A 176 1.76 4.15 -9.79
CA PHE A 176 3.06 3.99 -10.45
C PHE A 176 3.65 2.63 -10.12
N GLU A 177 4.39 2.05 -11.06
CA GLU A 177 5.18 0.85 -10.80
C GLU A 177 6.50 0.86 -11.58
N ASN A 178 7.49 0.08 -11.10
CA ASN A 178 8.74 -0.09 -11.81
C ASN A 178 8.53 -1.03 -13.00
N ARG A 179 9.02 -0.63 -14.20
CA ARG A 179 8.91 -1.39 -15.45
C ARG A 179 9.55 -2.77 -15.42
N ASN A 180 10.47 -2.99 -14.49
CA ASN A 180 11.23 -4.22 -14.38
C ASN A 180 10.62 -5.23 -13.40
N ASN A 181 9.42 -4.97 -12.86
CA ASN A 181 8.79 -5.82 -11.85
C ASN A 181 8.62 -7.27 -12.30
N SER A 182 8.28 -7.49 -13.58
CA SER A 182 8.13 -8.85 -14.13
C SER A 182 9.40 -9.71 -14.09
N LYS A 183 10.57 -9.12 -13.87
CA LYS A 183 11.82 -9.85 -13.64
C LYS A 183 11.88 -10.44 -12.22
N TYR A 184 11.23 -9.81 -11.25
CA TYR A 184 11.45 -10.06 -9.82
C TYR A 184 10.25 -10.61 -9.09
N THR A 185 9.04 -10.41 -9.60
CA THR A 185 7.81 -10.85 -8.95
C THR A 185 7.01 -11.81 -9.83
N VAL A 186 6.30 -12.74 -9.19
CA VAL A 186 5.59 -13.82 -9.86
C VAL A 186 4.16 -13.96 -9.33
N THR A 187 3.28 -14.50 -10.19
CA THR A 187 1.91 -14.83 -9.84
C THR A 187 1.86 -15.99 -8.84
N ASN A 188 0.84 -16.02 -7.99
CA ASN A 188 0.48 -17.18 -7.17
C ASN A 188 -0.15 -18.25 -8.05
N GLY A 189 0.65 -18.97 -8.80
CA GLY A 189 0.14 -20.03 -9.69
C GLY A 189 1.13 -21.16 -9.85
N THR A 190 0.65 -22.31 -10.32
CA THR A 190 1.52 -23.43 -10.69
C THR A 190 1.31 -23.74 -12.16
N PRO A 191 2.27 -23.40 -13.05
CA PRO A 191 3.55 -22.73 -12.74
C PRO A 191 3.39 -21.22 -12.47
N ALA A 192 4.25 -20.70 -11.60
CA ALA A 192 4.35 -19.26 -11.36
C ALA A 192 4.82 -18.53 -12.62
N LYS A 193 4.19 -17.39 -12.94
CA LYS A 193 4.51 -16.57 -14.11
C LYS A 193 4.97 -15.19 -13.67
N PRO A 194 5.84 -14.51 -14.46
CA PRO A 194 6.20 -13.12 -14.22
C PRO A 194 4.96 -12.24 -14.03
N MET A 195 4.95 -11.43 -12.97
CA MET A 195 3.86 -10.53 -12.68
C MET A 195 3.97 -9.30 -13.58
N THR A 196 2.94 -9.04 -14.37
CA THR A 196 2.87 -7.90 -15.30
C THR A 196 1.61 -7.09 -15.04
N ASN A 197 1.66 -5.79 -15.32
CA ASN A 197 0.46 -4.96 -15.33
C ASN A 197 -0.39 -5.27 -16.56
N ILE A 198 -1.71 -5.40 -16.37
CA ILE A 198 -2.67 -5.69 -17.43
C ILE A 198 -3.64 -4.53 -17.72
N THR A 199 -3.56 -3.43 -16.98
CA THR A 199 -4.48 -2.28 -17.12
C THR A 199 -3.84 -1.05 -17.77
N GLY A 200 -2.54 -1.01 -17.92
CA GLY A 200 -1.88 0.18 -18.46
C GLY A 200 -0.40 -0.01 -18.74
N PRO A 201 0.35 1.07 -19.04
CA PRO A 201 -0.06 2.50 -18.94
C PRO A 201 -1.21 2.87 -19.88
N THR A 202 -2.14 3.67 -19.36
CA THR A 202 -3.23 4.23 -20.17
C THR A 202 -2.69 5.19 -21.23
N ASP A 203 -3.44 5.41 -22.33
CA ASP A 203 -3.03 6.34 -23.39
C ASP A 203 -2.78 7.76 -22.83
N ALA A 204 -3.57 8.20 -21.86
CA ALA A 204 -3.38 9.49 -21.20
C ALA A 204 -2.12 9.54 -20.30
N ALA A 205 -1.67 8.41 -19.77
CA ALA A 205 -0.47 8.35 -18.94
C ALA A 205 0.83 8.36 -19.76
N GLN A 206 0.81 7.85 -20.99
CA GLN A 206 2.01 7.72 -21.81
C GLN A 206 2.79 9.03 -22.04
N PRO A 207 2.17 10.16 -22.47
CA PRO A 207 2.90 11.42 -22.63
C PRO A 207 3.40 12.00 -21.30
N VAL A 208 2.68 11.75 -20.20
CA VAL A 208 3.09 12.18 -18.86
C VAL A 208 4.34 11.43 -18.43
N ASN A 209 4.44 10.14 -18.73
CA ASN A 209 5.60 9.32 -18.39
C ASN A 209 6.90 9.84 -19.00
N ALA A 210 6.88 10.31 -20.25
CA ALA A 210 8.07 10.88 -20.88
C ALA A 210 8.61 12.11 -20.11
N THR A 211 7.72 12.99 -19.66
CA THR A 211 8.09 14.18 -18.87
C THR A 211 8.52 13.79 -17.44
N PHE A 212 7.76 12.91 -16.79
CA PHE A 212 8.05 12.46 -15.43
C PHE A 212 9.45 11.85 -15.32
N GLN A 213 9.82 10.99 -16.25
CA GLN A 213 11.12 10.30 -16.26
C GLN A 213 12.28 11.25 -16.48
N GLN A 214 12.11 12.28 -17.30
CA GLN A 214 13.14 13.32 -17.50
C GLN A 214 13.35 14.18 -16.24
N GLN A 215 12.27 14.53 -15.56
CA GLN A 215 12.29 15.40 -14.39
C GLN A 215 12.70 14.67 -13.10
N ASN A 216 12.55 13.34 -13.06
CA ASN A 216 12.78 12.53 -11.87
C ASN A 216 13.79 11.39 -12.14
N PRO A 217 15.07 11.70 -12.29
CA PRO A 217 16.08 10.67 -12.66
C PRO A 217 16.16 9.51 -11.67
N THR A 218 15.91 9.74 -10.39
CA THR A 218 15.87 8.69 -9.35
C THR A 218 14.68 7.71 -9.56
N LEU A 219 13.61 8.16 -10.18
CA LEU A 219 12.39 7.38 -10.45
C LEU A 219 12.20 7.14 -11.95
N ALA A 220 13.26 7.27 -12.79
CA ALA A 220 13.16 7.20 -14.24
C ALA A 220 12.66 5.84 -14.77
N GLN A 221 12.77 4.76 -13.98
CA GLN A 221 12.25 3.44 -14.34
C GLN A 221 10.82 3.21 -13.84
N TYR A 222 10.24 4.17 -13.15
CA TYR A 222 8.81 4.11 -12.76
C TYR A 222 7.95 4.75 -13.84
N GLU A 223 6.81 4.15 -14.05
CA GLU A 223 5.81 4.66 -14.98
C GLU A 223 4.47 4.85 -14.28
N LEU A 224 3.83 5.94 -14.61
CA LEU A 224 2.42 6.17 -14.31
C LEU A 224 1.59 5.17 -15.12
N ILE A 225 0.84 4.33 -14.43
CA ILE A 225 -0.09 3.39 -15.06
C ILE A 225 -1.38 4.09 -15.42
N GLY A 226 -1.89 4.95 -14.54
CA GLY A 226 -3.07 5.75 -14.78
C GLY A 226 -3.52 6.53 -13.55
N VAL A 227 -4.61 7.28 -13.75
CA VAL A 227 -5.23 8.13 -12.73
C VAL A 227 -6.75 7.95 -12.79
N GLN A 228 -7.37 7.81 -11.61
CA GLN A 228 -8.83 7.94 -11.43
C GLN A 228 -9.10 9.09 -10.45
N TYR A 229 -10.07 9.97 -10.71
CA TYR A 229 -10.31 11.15 -9.88
C TYR A 229 -11.79 11.59 -9.78
N ASP A 230 -12.66 11.02 -10.59
CA ASP A 230 -14.09 11.37 -10.63
C ASP A 230 -14.90 10.14 -11.04
N GLN A 231 -15.95 9.83 -10.28
CA GLN A 231 -16.83 8.72 -10.61
C GLN A 231 -17.56 8.88 -11.97
N ALA A 232 -17.69 10.11 -12.46
CA ALA A 232 -18.22 10.39 -13.79
C ALA A 232 -17.17 10.26 -14.91
N GLN A 233 -15.91 9.98 -14.55
CA GLN A 233 -14.81 9.82 -15.50
C GLN A 233 -15.10 8.63 -16.45
N ALA A 234 -14.96 8.88 -17.73
CA ALA A 234 -15.21 7.86 -18.74
C ALA A 234 -14.17 6.73 -18.73
N GLU A 235 -12.88 7.10 -18.58
CA GLU A 235 -11.73 6.18 -18.62
C GLU A 235 -10.57 6.69 -17.73
N PRO A 236 -9.74 5.80 -17.15
CA PRO A 236 -9.92 4.35 -17.16
C PRO A 236 -10.97 3.89 -16.15
N LYS A 237 -11.84 2.96 -16.52
CA LYS A 237 -12.78 2.31 -15.60
C LYS A 237 -12.07 1.33 -14.68
N LEU A 238 -11.12 0.57 -15.22
CA LEU A 238 -10.26 -0.34 -14.48
C LEU A 238 -8.86 0.24 -14.37
N LEU A 239 -8.30 0.21 -13.19
CA LEU A 239 -6.95 0.64 -12.91
C LEU A 239 -6.37 -0.22 -11.80
N ALA A 240 -5.20 -0.80 -12.05
CA ALA A 240 -4.51 -1.66 -11.10
C ALA A 240 -3.00 -1.40 -11.12
N ASN A 241 -2.36 -1.70 -10.01
CA ASN A 241 -0.91 -1.85 -9.91
C ASN A 241 -0.60 -3.35 -9.81
N SER A 242 0.31 -3.85 -10.65
CA SER A 242 0.64 -5.27 -10.65
C SER A 242 1.21 -5.75 -9.31
N GLN A 243 1.74 -4.86 -8.50
CA GLN A 243 2.35 -5.16 -7.21
C GLN A 243 1.38 -5.00 -6.02
N LEU A 244 0.38 -4.13 -6.15
CA LEU A 244 -0.55 -3.76 -5.08
C LEU A 244 -1.92 -4.45 -5.23
N GLU A 245 -2.32 -4.78 -6.46
CA GLU A 245 -3.56 -5.49 -6.81
C GLU A 245 -3.29 -6.76 -7.62
N SER A 246 -2.18 -7.45 -7.37
CA SER A 246 -1.66 -8.56 -8.19
C SER A 246 -2.69 -9.65 -8.51
N ALA A 247 -3.53 -10.01 -7.56
CA ALA A 247 -4.48 -11.11 -7.69
C ALA A 247 -5.78 -10.73 -8.40
N PHE A 248 -6.12 -9.44 -8.49
CA PHE A 248 -7.42 -8.98 -8.99
C PHE A 248 -7.34 -7.81 -9.98
N GLN A 249 -6.24 -7.65 -10.68
CA GLN A 249 -6.03 -6.54 -11.62
C GLN A 249 -7.18 -6.37 -12.62
N SER A 250 -7.75 -7.47 -13.14
CA SER A 250 -8.85 -7.46 -14.11
C SER A 250 -10.18 -6.95 -13.57
N HIS A 251 -10.27 -6.75 -12.25
CA HIS A 251 -11.47 -6.28 -11.55
C HIS A 251 -11.16 -5.11 -10.62
N SER A 252 -9.98 -4.50 -10.74
CA SER A 252 -9.57 -3.39 -9.88
C SER A 252 -10.04 -2.05 -10.42
N SER A 253 -10.67 -1.27 -9.54
CA SER A 253 -10.95 0.15 -9.74
C SER A 253 -10.71 0.85 -8.40
N CYS A 254 -9.75 1.78 -8.38
CA CYS A 254 -9.42 2.52 -7.16
C CYS A 254 -10.65 3.21 -6.58
N LEU A 255 -11.35 4.00 -7.40
CA LEU A 255 -12.55 4.72 -6.99
C LEU A 255 -13.67 3.79 -6.50
N ALA A 256 -14.00 2.77 -7.28
CA ALA A 256 -15.10 1.88 -6.94
C ALA A 256 -14.84 1.10 -5.65
N CYS A 257 -13.61 0.58 -5.50
CA CYS A 257 -13.22 -0.13 -4.28
C CYS A 257 -13.20 0.81 -3.06
N HIS A 258 -12.54 1.97 -3.18
CA HIS A 258 -12.40 2.90 -2.06
C HIS A 258 -13.69 3.65 -1.71
N ASN A 259 -14.62 3.83 -2.65
CA ASN A 259 -15.97 4.35 -2.36
C ASN A 259 -16.69 3.50 -1.30
N THR A 260 -16.37 2.22 -1.19
CA THR A 260 -16.98 1.30 -0.22
C THR A 260 -16.43 1.44 1.21
N ALA A 261 -15.50 2.35 1.45
CA ALA A 261 -14.98 2.62 2.79
C ALA A 261 -16.08 3.24 3.67
N ALA A 262 -16.78 2.40 4.42
CA ALA A 262 -17.89 2.80 5.28
C ALA A 262 -18.00 1.89 6.51
N TYR A 263 -18.58 2.41 7.59
CA TYR A 263 -18.76 1.73 8.87
C TYR A 263 -20.17 1.93 9.42
N SER A 264 -20.78 0.87 9.91
CA SER A 264 -22.16 0.90 10.42
C SER A 264 -22.22 1.05 11.94
N SER A 265 -23.38 1.51 12.43
CA SER A 265 -23.73 1.52 13.86
C SER A 265 -23.73 0.12 14.51
N ASN A 266 -23.80 -0.94 13.71
CA ASN A 266 -23.67 -2.32 14.17
C ASN A 266 -22.22 -2.79 14.31
N ASN A 267 -21.28 -1.87 14.31
CA ASN A 267 -19.84 -2.11 14.47
C ASN A 267 -19.21 -2.98 13.36
N THR A 268 -19.74 -2.90 12.13
CA THR A 268 -19.24 -3.62 10.97
C THR A 268 -18.81 -2.67 9.87
N TYR A 269 -17.69 -2.99 9.19
CA TYR A 269 -17.33 -2.33 7.94
C TYR A 269 -18.23 -2.81 6.81
N PHE A 270 -18.49 -1.91 5.85
CA PHE A 270 -19.24 -2.27 4.66
C PHE A 270 -18.57 -3.44 3.95
N ASN A 271 -19.33 -4.48 3.69
CA ASN A 271 -18.84 -5.65 2.96
C ASN A 271 -19.31 -5.59 1.52
N PHE A 272 -18.42 -5.21 0.61
CA PHE A 272 -18.72 -5.04 -0.81
C PHE A 272 -18.72 -6.36 -1.60
N ALA A 273 -18.46 -7.51 -0.96
CA ALA A 273 -17.68 -8.45 -1.71
C ALA A 273 -17.89 -9.92 -1.41
N LEU A 274 -19.09 -10.40 -1.28
CA LEU A 274 -19.30 -11.84 -1.24
C LEU A 274 -20.03 -12.32 -2.48
N LYS A 275 -19.43 -13.24 -3.23
CA LYS A 275 -20.13 -14.07 -4.21
C LYS A 275 -20.99 -15.09 -3.48
N GLU A 276 -22.02 -15.58 -4.16
CA GLU A 276 -22.82 -16.71 -3.69
C GLU A 276 -21.96 -17.97 -3.43
N ASP A 277 -20.85 -18.12 -4.15
CA ASP A 277 -19.88 -19.20 -3.99
C ASP A 277 -18.82 -18.93 -2.89
N GLY A 278 -18.93 -17.83 -2.15
CA GLY A 278 -17.99 -17.44 -1.10
C GLY A 278 -16.73 -16.73 -1.59
N GLY A 279 -16.60 -16.48 -2.89
CA GLY A 279 -15.50 -15.70 -3.44
C GLY A 279 -15.65 -14.20 -3.21
N ILE A 280 -14.58 -13.44 -3.47
CA ILE A 280 -14.60 -11.97 -3.39
C ILE A 280 -15.00 -11.39 -4.75
N VAL A 281 -15.99 -10.49 -4.76
CA VAL A 281 -16.34 -9.65 -5.91
C VAL A 281 -15.85 -8.23 -5.64
N TYR A 282 -14.97 -7.74 -6.49
CA TYR A 282 -14.50 -6.36 -6.42
C TYR A 282 -15.45 -5.44 -7.20
N PRO A 283 -15.89 -4.31 -6.64
CA PRO A 283 -16.70 -3.36 -7.38
C PRO A 283 -15.84 -2.72 -8.49
N THR A 284 -16.37 -2.72 -9.69
CA THR A 284 -15.76 -2.06 -10.86
C THR A 284 -16.46 -0.75 -11.21
N THR A 285 -17.55 -0.45 -10.52
CA THR A 285 -18.30 0.80 -10.60
C THR A 285 -18.55 1.33 -9.20
N VAL A 286 -18.59 2.66 -9.07
CA VAL A 286 -18.91 3.32 -7.79
C VAL A 286 -20.34 2.96 -7.40
N LEU A 287 -20.51 2.51 -6.16
CA LEU A 287 -21.83 2.19 -5.63
C LEU A 287 -22.60 3.48 -5.28
N PRO A 288 -23.92 3.52 -5.53
CA PRO A 288 -24.74 4.68 -5.20
C PRO A 288 -24.89 4.83 -3.68
N ASP A 289 -25.17 6.05 -3.23
CA ASP A 289 -25.35 6.34 -1.80
C ASP A 289 -26.47 5.54 -1.13
N SER A 290 -27.47 5.10 -1.91
CA SER A 290 -28.55 4.22 -1.45
C SER A 290 -28.06 2.90 -0.86
N ASP A 291 -26.88 2.41 -1.28
CA ASP A 291 -26.31 1.16 -0.80
C ASP A 291 -25.68 1.30 0.59
N PHE A 292 -25.44 2.54 1.02
CA PHE A 292 -24.81 2.85 2.31
C PHE A 292 -25.80 3.27 3.40
N VAL A 293 -27.09 2.97 3.25
CA VAL A 293 -28.07 3.27 4.30
C VAL A 293 -27.69 2.56 5.60
N GLY A 294 -27.56 3.32 6.69
CA GLY A 294 -27.09 2.80 7.99
C GLY A 294 -25.57 2.76 8.16
N TYR A 295 -24.82 3.26 7.19
CA TYR A 295 -23.38 3.38 7.24
C TYR A 295 -22.93 4.84 7.26
N GLN A 296 -21.83 5.12 7.96
CA GLN A 296 -21.07 6.36 7.85
C GLN A 296 -19.90 6.14 6.89
N LYS A 297 -19.83 6.90 5.80
CA LYS A 297 -18.72 6.83 4.86
C LYS A 297 -17.43 7.34 5.52
N LEU A 298 -16.33 6.68 5.23
CA LEU A 298 -14.99 6.98 5.74
C LEU A 298 -14.17 7.81 4.73
N ASP A 299 -14.87 8.52 3.85
CA ASP A 299 -14.27 9.39 2.82
C ASP A 299 -13.18 8.68 2.00
N TYR A 300 -13.48 7.49 1.50
CA TYR A 300 -12.58 6.64 0.71
C TYR A 300 -11.38 6.05 1.47
N VAL A 301 -11.21 6.34 2.76
CA VAL A 301 -10.00 5.99 3.53
C VAL A 301 -10.10 4.60 4.13
N TRP A 302 -9.81 3.55 3.35
CA TRP A 302 -9.79 2.16 3.80
C TRP A 302 -8.72 1.85 4.84
N SER A 303 -7.68 2.67 4.96
CA SER A 303 -6.64 2.52 6.00
C SER A 303 -7.22 2.53 7.42
N LEU A 304 -8.38 3.20 7.62
CA LEU A 304 -9.11 3.20 8.89
C LEU A 304 -9.65 1.83 9.30
N LYS A 305 -9.85 0.88 8.37
CA LYS A 305 -10.22 -0.50 8.68
C LYS A 305 -9.21 -1.21 9.58
N ARG A 306 -7.96 -0.75 9.59
CA ARG A 306 -6.89 -1.26 10.46
C ARG A 306 -7.01 -0.84 11.91
N ALA A 307 -7.90 0.09 12.24
CA ALA A 307 -8.12 0.56 13.60
C ALA A 307 -8.61 -0.59 14.50
N GLN A 308 -7.95 -0.77 15.65
CA GLN A 308 -8.32 -1.76 16.66
C GLN A 308 -9.15 -1.11 17.77
N TRP A 309 -9.90 -1.94 18.51
CA TRP A 309 -10.55 -1.47 19.74
C TRP A 309 -9.49 -1.00 20.73
N GLN A 310 -9.78 0.10 21.38
CA GLN A 310 -8.96 0.57 22.52
C GLN A 310 -9.05 -0.48 23.64
N ARG A 311 -7.92 -0.93 24.09
CA ARG A 311 -7.78 -1.86 25.22
C ARG A 311 -7.60 -1.09 26.51
#